data_cbd86fbd82e35e3e89f68e81a7a67604
#
_entry.id   cbd86fbd82e35e3e89f68e81a7a67604
#
_cell.length_a   1.000
_cell.length_b   1.000
_cell.length_c   1.000
_cell.angle_alpha   90.00
_cell.angle_beta   90.00
_cell.angle_gamma   90.00
#
_symmetry.space_group_name_H-M   'P 1'
#
loop_
_entity.id
_entity.type
_entity.pdbx_description
1 polymer ?
#
loop_
_entity_poly.entity_id
_entity_poly.type
_entity_poly.pdbx_seq_one_letter_code
_entity_poly.pdbx_strand_id
1 'polypeptide(L)'
;MSMTDITQLEKNVPILREIRAGNEVFWMNPEKTGCDEAMRHIELTMEDVEDAERRLQRFAPFIRACFPETEETGGLIESALTPVPGMKALLNERYGSRLQGALLLKQDSHLAIAGSVKARGGIY
;
A
#
# COMPACT_ATOMS: atom_id res chain seq x y z
N MET A 1 26.69 9.05 -8.78
CA MET A 1 26.01 9.11 -10.09
C MET A 1 26.53 10.33 -10.84
N SER A 2 27.15 10.15 -12.00
CA SER A 2 27.73 11.24 -12.79
C SER A 2 26.63 12.12 -13.39
N MET A 3 26.91 13.42 -13.63
CA MET A 3 25.99 14.32 -14.36
C MET A 3 25.60 13.80 -15.75
N THR A 4 26.50 13.05 -16.38
CA THR A 4 26.25 12.41 -17.68
C THR A 4 25.17 11.34 -17.60
N ASP A 5 25.12 10.59 -16.48
CA ASP A 5 24.10 9.56 -16.25
C ASP A 5 22.70 10.16 -16.07
N ILE A 6 22.59 11.29 -15.37
CA ILE A 6 21.32 11.97 -15.13
C ILE A 6 20.75 12.51 -16.45
N THR A 7 21.58 13.14 -17.28
CA THR A 7 21.15 13.68 -18.56
C THR A 7 20.66 12.58 -19.52
N GLN A 8 21.30 11.41 -19.48
CA GLN A 8 20.86 10.27 -20.29
C GLN A 8 19.55 9.68 -19.77
N LEU A 9 19.37 9.60 -18.43
CA LEU A 9 18.10 9.18 -17.84
C LEU A 9 16.95 10.12 -18.19
N GLU A 10 17.17 11.44 -18.15
CA GLU A 10 16.17 12.45 -18.53
C GLU A 10 15.78 12.38 -20.02
N LYS A 11 16.66 11.90 -20.89
CA LYS A 11 16.30 11.65 -22.29
C LYS A 11 15.39 10.44 -22.45
N ASN A 12 15.67 9.39 -21.69
CA ASN A 12 14.92 8.14 -21.76
C ASN A 12 13.58 8.24 -21.00
N VAL A 13 13.54 9.04 -19.93
CA VAL A 13 12.38 9.23 -19.06
C VAL A 13 12.13 10.73 -18.86
N PRO A 14 11.46 11.40 -19.80
CA PRO A 14 11.33 12.88 -19.82
C PRO A 14 10.74 13.49 -18.56
N ILE A 15 9.85 12.78 -17.86
CA ILE A 15 9.22 13.26 -16.61
C ILE A 15 10.26 13.57 -15.51
N LEU A 16 11.46 12.97 -15.58
CA LEU A 16 12.53 13.24 -14.59
C LEU A 16 12.99 14.69 -14.62
N ARG A 17 12.88 15.40 -15.74
CA ARG A 17 13.18 16.84 -15.84
C ARG A 17 12.22 17.65 -15.01
N GLU A 18 10.93 17.32 -15.10
CA GLU A 18 9.86 18.01 -14.37
C GLU A 18 10.01 17.77 -12.87
N ILE A 19 10.28 16.51 -12.47
CA ILE A 19 10.55 16.16 -11.08
C ILE A 19 11.76 16.92 -10.52
N ARG A 20 12.85 16.98 -11.30
CA ARG A 20 14.06 17.69 -10.90
C ARG A 20 13.85 19.21 -10.81
N ALA A 21 12.99 19.75 -11.65
CA ALA A 21 12.60 21.16 -11.60
C ALA A 21 11.65 21.49 -10.43
N GLY A 22 11.17 20.49 -9.69
CA GLY A 22 10.21 20.66 -8.62
C GLY A 22 8.77 20.92 -9.09
N ASN A 23 8.48 20.62 -10.34
CA ASN A 23 7.15 20.79 -10.90
C ASN A 23 6.21 19.68 -10.41
N GLU A 24 4.93 19.99 -10.32
CA GLU A 24 3.89 19.00 -10.10
C GLU A 24 3.78 18.08 -11.31
N VAL A 25 3.87 16.78 -11.07
CA VAL A 25 3.86 15.78 -12.14
C VAL A 25 2.84 14.70 -11.88
N PHE A 26 2.26 14.19 -12.96
CA PHE A 26 1.47 12.97 -12.97
C PHE A 26 2.13 11.97 -13.92
N TRP A 27 2.50 10.81 -13.38
CA TRP A 27 3.07 9.72 -14.17
C TRP A 27 2.12 8.54 -14.24
N MET A 28 1.75 8.17 -15.45
CA MET A 28 0.99 6.96 -15.70
C MET A 28 1.94 5.85 -16.15
N ASN A 29 1.89 4.70 -15.47
CA ASN A 29 2.73 3.56 -15.85
C ASN A 29 2.41 3.13 -17.29
N PRO A 30 3.37 3.29 -18.24
CA PRO A 30 3.16 2.91 -19.63
C PRO A 30 3.03 1.40 -19.83
N GLU A 31 3.55 0.60 -18.86
CA GLU A 31 3.52 -0.86 -18.88
C GLU A 31 2.30 -1.43 -18.14
N LYS A 32 1.31 -0.60 -17.85
CA LYS A 32 0.06 -1.06 -17.23
C LYS A 32 -0.64 -2.04 -18.16
N THR A 33 -0.84 -3.26 -17.66
CA THR A 33 -1.58 -4.32 -18.34
C THR A 33 -2.98 -4.50 -17.76
N GLY A 34 -3.84 -5.23 -18.45
CA GLY A 34 -5.13 -5.67 -17.91
C GLY A 34 -4.94 -6.66 -16.75
N CYS A 35 -5.95 -6.74 -15.87
CA CYS A 35 -5.90 -7.61 -14.69
C CYS A 35 -5.64 -9.07 -15.06
N ASP A 36 -6.34 -9.61 -16.06
CA ASP A 36 -6.21 -11.00 -16.45
C ASP A 36 -4.80 -11.35 -16.96
N GLU A 37 -4.16 -10.41 -17.65
CA GLU A 37 -2.79 -10.58 -18.11
C GLU A 37 -1.80 -10.49 -16.95
N ALA A 38 -1.97 -9.50 -16.06
CA ALA A 38 -1.13 -9.35 -14.87
C ALA A 38 -1.20 -10.61 -13.99
N MET A 39 -2.40 -11.16 -13.77
CA MET A 39 -2.61 -12.35 -12.93
C MET A 39 -1.92 -13.61 -13.47
N ARG A 40 -1.71 -13.73 -14.80
CA ARG A 40 -0.96 -14.85 -15.38
C ARG A 40 0.52 -14.88 -15.01
N HIS A 41 1.07 -13.74 -14.62
CA HIS A 41 2.49 -13.58 -14.28
C HIS A 41 2.74 -13.59 -12.77
N ILE A 42 1.69 -13.79 -11.95
CA ILE A 42 1.81 -13.88 -10.50
C ILE A 42 2.08 -15.36 -10.15
N GLU A 43 3.21 -15.59 -9.46
CA GLU A 43 3.59 -16.92 -8.97
C GLU A 43 2.86 -17.31 -7.68
N LEU A 44 2.39 -16.29 -6.91
CA LEU A 44 1.68 -16.50 -5.65
C LEU A 44 0.24 -16.98 -5.90
N THR A 45 -0.17 -17.99 -5.16
CA THR A 45 -1.51 -18.57 -5.19
C THR A 45 -2.34 -18.13 -3.98
N MET A 46 -3.63 -18.44 -3.99
CA MET A 46 -4.48 -18.25 -2.79
C MET A 46 -4.02 -19.14 -1.63
N GLU A 47 -3.46 -20.30 -1.89
CA GLU A 47 -2.90 -21.18 -0.86
C GLU A 47 -1.73 -20.52 -0.12
N ASP A 48 -0.86 -19.77 -0.83
CA ASP A 48 0.22 -19.01 -0.22
C ASP A 48 -0.31 -17.91 0.70
N VAL A 49 -1.40 -17.24 0.30
CA VAL A 49 -2.08 -16.22 1.11
C VAL A 49 -2.67 -16.83 2.38
N GLU A 50 -3.36 -17.95 2.26
CA GLU A 50 -3.93 -18.67 3.40
C GLU A 50 -2.83 -19.21 4.34
N ASP A 51 -1.71 -19.67 3.81
CA ASP A 51 -0.56 -20.09 4.61
C ASP A 51 0.02 -18.92 5.41
N ALA A 52 0.15 -17.75 4.78
CA ALA A 52 0.57 -16.55 5.47
C ALA A 52 -0.41 -16.17 6.59
N GLU A 53 -1.71 -16.23 6.36
CA GLU A 53 -2.72 -15.99 7.39
C GLU A 53 -2.60 -16.97 8.54
N ARG A 54 -2.47 -18.27 8.26
CA ARG A 54 -2.26 -19.30 9.31
C ARG A 54 -1.02 -19.04 10.16
N ARG A 55 0.06 -18.51 9.55
CA ARG A 55 1.26 -18.10 10.29
C ARG A 55 0.97 -16.94 11.24
N LEU A 56 0.29 -15.90 10.78
CA LEU A 56 -0.11 -14.78 11.63
C LEU A 56 -0.94 -15.25 12.84
N GLN A 57 -1.95 -16.09 12.59
CA GLN A 57 -2.81 -16.65 13.64
C GLN A 57 -2.01 -17.51 14.66
N ARG A 58 -1.05 -18.29 14.18
CA ARG A 58 -0.21 -19.12 15.06
C ARG A 58 0.66 -18.29 15.98
N PHE A 59 1.15 -17.14 15.54
CA PHE A 59 1.99 -16.25 16.35
C PHE A 59 1.18 -15.27 17.23
N ALA A 60 -0.09 -15.08 16.97
CA ALA A 60 -0.92 -14.11 17.67
C ALA A 60 -0.90 -14.24 19.21
N PRO A 61 -0.98 -15.45 19.82
CA PRO A 61 -0.90 -15.58 21.27
C PRO A 61 0.44 -15.10 21.85
N PHE A 62 1.54 -15.33 21.14
CA PHE A 62 2.86 -14.85 21.54
C PHE A 62 2.94 -13.32 21.42
N ILE A 63 2.48 -12.76 20.33
CA ILE A 63 2.43 -11.30 20.11
C ILE A 63 1.62 -10.64 21.21
N ARG A 64 0.44 -11.15 21.54
CA ARG A 64 -0.41 -10.64 22.62
C ARG A 64 0.29 -10.66 23.98
N ALA A 65 1.03 -11.72 24.29
CA ALA A 65 1.77 -11.83 25.54
C ALA A 65 2.96 -10.83 25.63
N CYS A 66 3.60 -10.54 24.50
CA CYS A 66 4.73 -9.62 24.46
C CYS A 66 4.30 -8.14 24.33
N PHE A 67 3.15 -7.89 23.71
CA PHE A 67 2.66 -6.55 23.36
C PHE A 67 1.20 -6.39 23.81
N PRO A 68 0.94 -5.99 25.06
CA PRO A 68 -0.41 -5.88 25.62
C PRO A 68 -1.35 -4.96 24.83
N GLU A 69 -0.81 -3.98 24.09
CA GLU A 69 -1.58 -3.10 23.21
C GLU A 69 -2.24 -3.84 22.03
N THR A 70 -1.90 -5.09 21.80
CA THR A 70 -2.54 -5.95 20.78
C THR A 70 -3.68 -6.81 21.35
N GLU A 71 -4.06 -6.63 22.62
CA GLU A 71 -5.10 -7.44 23.30
C GLU A 71 -6.44 -7.41 22.56
N GLU A 72 -6.88 -6.19 22.15
CA GLU A 72 -8.15 -6.00 21.43
C GLU A 72 -8.20 -6.70 20.08
N THR A 73 -7.05 -6.88 19.42
CA THR A 73 -6.94 -7.57 18.15
C THR A 73 -6.56 -9.05 18.29
N GLY A 74 -6.51 -9.54 19.55
CA GLY A 74 -6.14 -10.94 19.84
C GLY A 74 -4.69 -11.27 19.52
N GLY A 75 -3.80 -10.24 19.44
CA GLY A 75 -2.40 -10.39 19.07
C GLY A 75 -2.11 -10.24 17.58
N LEU A 76 -3.11 -9.89 16.76
CA LEU A 76 -2.88 -9.57 15.37
C LEU A 76 -2.52 -8.10 15.23
N ILE A 77 -1.42 -7.83 14.52
CA ILE A 77 -1.00 -6.46 14.15
C ILE A 77 -1.76 -6.08 12.88
N GLU A 78 -3.01 -5.65 13.04
CA GLU A 78 -3.94 -5.33 11.94
C GLU A 78 -4.54 -3.95 12.14
N SER A 79 -4.63 -3.16 11.08
CA SER A 79 -5.26 -1.86 11.10
C SER A 79 -6.70 -1.90 10.56
N ALA A 80 -7.53 -0.99 11.03
CA ALA A 80 -8.90 -0.89 10.55
C ALA A 80 -8.97 -0.48 9.08
N LEU A 81 -9.99 -0.96 8.40
CA LEU A 81 -10.37 -0.55 7.06
C LEU A 81 -11.71 0.17 7.14
N THR A 82 -11.68 1.50 7.00
CA THR A 82 -12.84 2.36 7.27
C THR A 82 -13.37 2.97 5.97
N PRO A 83 -14.67 2.87 5.67
CA PRO A 83 -15.27 3.58 4.56
C PRO A 83 -15.22 5.11 4.77
N VAL A 84 -14.83 5.84 3.74
CA VAL A 84 -14.75 7.32 3.75
C VAL A 84 -15.63 7.94 2.66
N PRO A 85 -16.98 7.83 2.79
CA PRO A 85 -17.89 8.30 1.75
C PRO A 85 -17.84 9.82 1.54
N GLY A 86 -17.58 10.59 2.58
CA GLY A 86 -17.41 12.04 2.47
C GLY A 86 -16.21 12.44 1.60
N MET A 87 -15.09 11.75 1.72
CA MET A 87 -13.93 11.95 0.85
C MET A 87 -14.25 11.59 -0.60
N LYS A 88 -14.96 10.49 -0.83
CA LYS A 88 -15.40 10.10 -2.17
C LYS A 88 -16.27 11.18 -2.81
N ALA A 89 -17.25 11.72 -2.06
CA ALA A 89 -18.12 12.80 -2.54
C ALA A 89 -17.32 14.05 -2.91
N LEU A 90 -16.39 14.47 -2.04
CA LEU A 90 -15.51 15.62 -2.27
C LEU A 90 -14.64 15.44 -3.53
N LEU A 91 -14.05 14.27 -3.72
CA LEU A 91 -13.24 13.98 -4.91
C LEU A 91 -14.06 14.02 -6.18
N ASN A 92 -15.27 13.45 -6.16
CA ASN A 92 -16.16 13.48 -7.31
C ASN A 92 -16.58 14.91 -7.67
N GLU A 93 -16.90 15.74 -6.68
CA GLU A 93 -17.27 17.14 -6.87
C GLU A 93 -16.09 17.97 -7.40
N ARG A 94 -14.93 17.89 -6.71
CA ARG A 94 -13.77 18.74 -7.00
C ARG A 94 -13.13 18.44 -8.35
N TYR A 95 -13.07 17.19 -8.75
CA TYR A 95 -12.36 16.74 -9.96
C TYR A 95 -13.30 16.27 -11.07
N GLY A 96 -14.62 16.39 -10.89
CA GLY A 96 -15.60 15.87 -11.86
C GLY A 96 -15.46 14.37 -12.10
N SER A 97 -14.87 13.65 -11.16
CA SER A 97 -14.65 12.20 -11.26
C SER A 97 -15.95 11.45 -10.99
N ARG A 98 -15.99 10.19 -11.43
CA ARG A 98 -17.10 9.28 -11.16
C ARG A 98 -16.53 8.00 -10.54
N LEU A 99 -15.97 8.14 -9.34
CA LEU A 99 -15.42 7.00 -8.60
C LEU A 99 -16.52 5.97 -8.33
N GLN A 100 -16.33 4.78 -8.87
CA GLN A 100 -17.21 3.64 -8.62
C GLN A 100 -16.79 2.91 -7.35
N GLY A 101 -17.69 2.09 -6.78
CA GLY A 101 -17.42 1.32 -5.58
C GLY A 101 -17.25 2.18 -4.32
N ALA A 102 -16.64 1.61 -3.29
CA ALA A 102 -16.34 2.29 -2.03
C ALA A 102 -14.91 2.86 -2.05
N LEU A 103 -14.74 4.04 -1.41
CA LEU A 103 -13.43 4.55 -1.04
C LEU A 103 -13.17 4.16 0.41
N LEU A 104 -12.06 3.45 0.63
CA LEU A 104 -11.72 2.89 1.93
C LEU A 104 -10.37 3.46 2.39
N LEU A 105 -10.29 3.76 3.69
CA LEU A 105 -9.05 4.19 4.34
C LEU A 105 -8.49 3.02 5.16
N LYS A 106 -7.31 2.54 4.80
CA LYS A 106 -6.51 1.62 5.61
C LYS A 106 -5.73 2.44 6.64
N GLN A 107 -6.05 2.27 7.92
CA GLN A 107 -5.54 3.13 9.01
C GLN A 107 -4.21 2.63 9.58
N ASP A 108 -3.19 2.50 8.77
CA ASP A 108 -1.88 1.95 9.20
C ASP A 108 -1.15 2.83 10.23
N SER A 109 -1.52 4.11 10.37
CA SER A 109 -1.05 4.99 11.45
C SER A 109 -1.57 4.61 12.84
N HIS A 110 -2.58 3.73 12.92
CA HIS A 110 -3.18 3.26 14.17
C HIS A 110 -2.80 1.80 14.48
N LEU A 111 -1.82 1.25 13.75
CA LEU A 111 -1.31 -0.08 14.08
C LEU A 111 -0.76 -0.13 15.50
N ALA A 112 -1.10 -1.19 16.22
CA ALA A 112 -0.42 -1.51 17.47
C ALA A 112 1.09 -1.62 17.23
N ILE A 113 1.88 -1.33 18.23
CA ILE A 113 3.34 -1.31 18.18
C ILE A 113 3.84 -0.24 17.20
N ALA A 114 4.20 0.92 17.75
CA ALA A 114 4.78 2.08 17.05
C ALA A 114 3.91 2.76 15.96
N GLY A 115 2.62 2.45 15.82
CA GLY A 115 1.75 3.07 14.82
C GLY A 115 2.27 2.97 13.40
N SER A 116 2.91 1.84 13.05
CA SER A 116 3.60 1.69 11.78
C SER A 116 3.56 0.26 11.25
N VAL A 117 3.41 0.12 9.95
CA VAL A 117 3.53 -1.16 9.23
C VAL A 117 4.89 -1.85 9.43
N LYS A 118 5.92 -1.12 9.89
CA LYS A 118 7.26 -1.67 10.16
C LYS A 118 7.24 -2.75 11.25
N ALA A 119 6.42 -2.59 12.28
CA ALA A 119 6.26 -3.60 13.32
C ALA A 119 5.78 -4.93 12.72
N ARG A 120 4.84 -4.89 11.79
CA ARG A 120 4.31 -6.09 11.12
C ARG A 120 5.40 -6.83 10.33
N GLY A 121 6.23 -6.13 9.58
CA GLY A 121 7.31 -6.73 8.80
C GLY A 121 8.54 -7.14 9.60
N GLY A 122 8.73 -6.60 10.81
CA GLY A 122 9.88 -6.89 11.67
C GLY A 122 9.65 -7.99 12.70
N ILE A 123 8.39 -8.37 12.97
CA ILE A 123 8.04 -9.36 14.00
C ILE A 123 7.66 -10.71 13.40
N TYR A 124 7.05 -10.74 12.23
CA TYR A 124 6.62 -11.95 11.53
C TYR A 124 7.68 -12.54 10.61
#